data_258822c491f117941179622d456ea6a4
#
_entry.id   258822c491f117941179622d456ea6a4
#
_cell.length_a   1.000
_cell.length_b   1.000
_cell.length_c   1.000
_cell.angle_alpha   90.00
_cell.angle_beta   90.00
_cell.angle_gamma   90.00
#
_symmetry.space_group_name_H-M   'P 1'
#
loop_
_entity.id
_entity.type
_entity.pdbx_description
1 polymer ?
#
loop_
_entity_poly.entity_id
_entity_poly.type
_entity_poly.pdbx_seq_one_letter_code
_entity_poly.pdbx_strand_id
1 'polypeptide(L)'
;MAQDRFICCLKYGSRYPASYVNVLFGASRKAMSSPFRFVCFTDVRDGLHPDIETYPIPDVGLTPAEWYVGGIWPKLGIFDRQIYGLQGRALFIDLDMIILRDLDAFFECSGRYIGVDGGPSWGRPSSDWPPELCSALIAFDLGGLGDLADHFRVAKTSIMKQFRTEQAYTEASLDGLDFWPKEWVISFKRCLRQPLLVDLFQEPKRPPSSAKVLAFHGTPRPIDLIGKGKLFWDRFPHLGHGPVSWMKDYWNSNLVF
;
A
#
# COMPACT_ATOMS: atom_id res chain seq x y z
N MET A 1 -25.35 12.19 7.76
CA MET A 1 -24.14 12.97 7.42
C MET A 1 -23.23 12.05 6.65
N ALA A 2 -22.55 12.51 5.61
CA ALA A 2 -21.58 11.67 4.91
C ALA A 2 -20.44 11.32 5.89
N GLN A 3 -20.00 10.06 5.88
CA GLN A 3 -18.89 9.59 6.69
C GLN A 3 -17.58 10.24 6.20
N ASP A 4 -16.72 10.68 7.12
CA ASP A 4 -15.41 11.23 6.75
C ASP A 4 -14.57 10.18 6.02
N ARG A 5 -13.88 10.61 4.96
CA ARG A 5 -12.99 9.77 4.14
C ARG A 5 -11.53 10.05 4.49
N PHE A 6 -10.79 9.00 4.76
CA PHE A 6 -9.37 9.07 5.09
C PHE A 6 -8.54 8.27 4.09
N ILE A 7 -7.48 8.87 3.57
CA ILE A 7 -6.41 8.13 2.90
C ILE A 7 -5.25 8.07 3.89
N CYS A 8 -4.84 6.85 4.25
CA CYS A 8 -3.84 6.63 5.28
C CYS A 8 -2.62 5.92 4.72
N CYS A 9 -1.44 6.26 5.21
CA CYS A 9 -0.21 5.50 4.95
C CYS A 9 0.65 5.39 6.21
N LEU A 10 1.63 4.46 6.18
CA LEU A 10 2.56 4.23 7.27
C LEU A 10 3.99 4.42 6.76
N LYS A 11 4.74 5.33 7.38
CA LYS A 11 6.15 5.57 7.08
C LYS A 11 6.98 5.48 8.35
N TYR A 12 7.95 4.57 8.41
CA TYR A 12 8.91 4.50 9.50
C TYR A 12 10.30 4.13 9.00
N GLY A 13 11.30 4.59 9.75
CA GLY A 13 12.69 4.42 9.40
C GLY A 13 13.08 5.07 8.07
N SER A 14 14.16 4.59 7.48
CA SER A 14 14.79 5.22 6.31
C SER A 14 14.51 4.52 4.98
N ARG A 15 13.76 3.42 4.98
CA ARG A 15 13.53 2.61 3.77
C ARG A 15 12.79 3.38 2.67
N TYR A 16 11.83 4.22 3.08
CA TYR A 16 11.06 5.08 2.19
C TYR A 16 11.29 6.54 2.59
N PRO A 17 11.95 7.36 1.76
CA PRO A 17 12.09 8.78 2.02
C PRO A 17 10.74 9.51 1.94
N ALA A 18 10.67 10.73 2.49
CA ALA A 18 9.47 11.57 2.51
C ALA A 18 8.83 11.76 1.12
N SER A 19 9.64 11.74 0.06
CA SER A 19 9.16 11.86 -1.33
C SER A 19 8.13 10.80 -1.72
N TYR A 20 8.16 9.60 -1.12
CA TYR A 20 7.14 8.58 -1.36
C TYR A 20 5.77 9.02 -0.84
N VAL A 21 5.74 9.55 0.38
CA VAL A 21 4.50 10.07 0.98
C VAL A 21 3.99 11.27 0.20
N ASN A 22 4.89 12.19 -0.18
CA ASN A 22 4.54 13.38 -0.95
C ASN A 22 3.99 13.05 -2.34
N VAL A 23 4.56 12.04 -3.03
CA VAL A 23 4.03 11.55 -4.31
C VAL A 23 2.68 10.89 -4.12
N LEU A 24 2.52 10.06 -3.08
CA LEU A 24 1.24 9.42 -2.77
C LEU A 24 0.15 10.46 -2.46
N PHE A 25 0.49 11.48 -1.66
CA PHE A 25 -0.41 12.59 -1.35
C PHE A 25 -0.80 13.38 -2.61
N GLY A 26 0.19 13.79 -3.43
CA GLY A 26 -0.09 14.52 -4.67
C GLY A 26 -0.95 13.74 -5.66
N ALA A 27 -0.71 12.42 -5.77
CA ALA A 27 -1.53 11.54 -6.60
C ALA A 27 -2.95 11.37 -6.03
N SER A 28 -3.09 11.24 -4.71
CA SER A 28 -4.39 11.17 -4.04
C SER A 28 -5.23 12.42 -4.30
N ARG A 29 -4.63 13.61 -4.19
CA ARG A 29 -5.32 14.90 -4.48
C ARG A 29 -5.86 14.98 -5.90
N LYS A 30 -5.21 14.36 -6.87
CA LYS A 30 -5.67 14.33 -8.27
C LYS A 30 -6.72 13.25 -8.53
N ALA A 31 -6.68 12.17 -7.75
CA ALA A 31 -7.53 11.00 -7.95
C ALA A 31 -8.81 11.04 -7.12
N MET A 32 -8.94 11.93 -6.14
CA MET A 32 -10.13 12.14 -5.34
C MET A 32 -10.92 13.34 -5.87
N SER A 33 -12.21 13.13 -6.10
CA SER A 33 -13.18 14.20 -6.40
C SER A 33 -13.90 14.66 -5.14
N SER A 34 -14.07 13.76 -4.17
CA SER A 34 -14.72 14.04 -2.88
C SER A 34 -13.72 14.55 -1.85
N PRO A 35 -14.18 15.33 -0.85
CA PRO A 35 -13.35 15.74 0.27
C PRO A 35 -12.78 14.52 1.01
N PHE A 36 -11.52 14.61 1.40
CA PHE A 36 -10.82 13.59 2.19
C PHE A 36 -9.73 14.22 3.06
N ARG A 37 -9.30 13.48 4.07
CA ARG A 37 -8.14 13.81 4.89
C ARG A 37 -7.03 12.82 4.56
N PHE A 38 -5.79 13.33 4.41
CA PHE A 38 -4.62 12.47 4.17
C PHE A 38 -3.79 12.37 5.44
N VAL A 39 -3.64 11.15 5.94
CA VAL A 39 -2.98 10.86 7.21
C VAL A 39 -1.75 9.99 6.99
N CYS A 40 -0.60 10.42 7.51
CA CYS A 40 0.63 9.63 7.55
C CYS A 40 0.98 9.29 9.00
N PHE A 41 0.94 8.01 9.35
CA PHE A 41 1.49 7.53 10.62
C PHE A 41 3.01 7.41 10.46
N THR A 42 3.79 8.16 11.27
CA THR A 42 5.23 8.24 11.04
C THR A 42 6.02 8.53 12.32
N ASP A 43 7.26 8.06 12.35
CA ASP A 43 8.27 8.39 13.34
C ASP A 43 9.00 9.72 13.04
N VAL A 44 8.97 10.18 11.77
CA VAL A 44 9.67 11.39 11.30
C VAL A 44 8.82 12.15 10.29
N ARG A 45 8.43 13.40 10.62
CA ARG A 45 7.64 14.25 9.73
C ARG A 45 8.47 15.11 8.78
N ASP A 46 9.79 15.14 8.97
CA ASP A 46 10.67 16.01 8.18
C ASP A 46 10.56 15.70 6.68
N GLY A 47 10.42 16.78 5.88
CA GLY A 47 10.28 16.69 4.42
C GLY A 47 8.90 16.25 3.93
N LEU A 48 7.92 16.05 4.80
CA LEU A 48 6.54 15.83 4.39
C LEU A 48 5.87 17.17 4.04
N HIS A 49 4.98 17.12 3.05
CA HIS A 49 4.17 18.29 2.67
C HIS A 49 3.32 18.78 3.87
N PRO A 50 3.20 20.11 4.09
CA PRO A 50 2.52 20.67 5.27
C PRO A 50 1.05 20.30 5.41
N ASP A 51 0.34 20.04 4.32
CA ASP A 51 -1.07 19.64 4.34
C ASP A 51 -1.27 18.15 4.71
N ILE A 52 -0.20 17.38 4.89
CA ILE A 52 -0.29 15.99 5.35
C ILE A 52 -0.46 15.98 6.86
N GLU A 53 -1.58 15.43 7.32
CA GLU A 53 -1.78 15.20 8.75
C GLU A 53 -0.84 14.09 9.22
N THR A 54 -0.06 14.35 10.26
CA THR A 54 0.90 13.38 10.78
C THR A 54 0.58 12.99 12.21
N TYR A 55 0.62 11.69 12.47
CA TYR A 55 0.49 11.12 13.80
C TYR A 55 1.64 10.17 14.07
N PRO A 56 2.03 9.96 15.33
CA PRO A 56 2.96 8.89 15.69
C PRO A 56 2.46 7.54 15.19
N ILE A 57 3.37 6.57 15.06
CA ILE A 57 2.98 5.18 14.76
C ILE A 57 2.16 4.66 15.94
N PRO A 58 0.91 4.16 15.72
CA PRO A 58 0.09 3.68 16.81
C PRO A 58 0.75 2.52 17.54
N ASP A 59 0.71 2.55 18.87
CA ASP A 59 1.35 1.55 19.69
C ASP A 59 0.58 0.23 19.69
N VAL A 60 1.25 -0.83 19.31
CA VAL A 60 0.76 -2.22 19.39
C VAL A 60 1.62 -3.09 20.31
N GLY A 61 2.35 -2.46 21.24
CA GLY A 61 3.24 -3.14 22.17
C GLY A 61 4.58 -3.56 21.55
N LEU A 62 4.96 -2.97 20.42
CA LEU A 62 6.27 -3.19 19.78
C LEU A 62 7.26 -2.12 20.20
N THR A 63 8.47 -2.54 20.53
CA THR A 63 9.59 -1.61 20.67
C THR A 63 10.06 -1.11 19.30
N PRO A 64 10.73 0.06 19.20
CA PRO A 64 11.30 0.55 17.95
C PRO A 64 12.21 -0.46 17.24
N ALA A 65 12.94 -1.29 17.99
CA ALA A 65 13.78 -2.36 17.43
C ALA A 65 12.93 -3.46 16.76
N GLU A 66 11.76 -3.78 17.32
CA GLU A 66 10.86 -4.79 16.78
C GLU A 66 10.13 -4.31 15.52
N TRP A 67 10.06 -2.99 15.25
CA TRP A 67 9.48 -2.46 14.02
C TRP A 67 10.19 -2.95 12.76
N TYR A 68 11.47 -3.30 12.87
CA TYR A 68 12.31 -3.74 11.75
C TYR A 68 12.43 -5.26 11.64
N VAL A 69 11.81 -5.99 12.54
CA VAL A 69 11.62 -7.44 12.38
C VAL A 69 10.70 -7.69 11.19
N GLY A 70 11.04 -8.65 10.34
CA GLY A 70 10.26 -8.96 9.15
C GLY A 70 8.78 -9.18 9.46
N GLY A 71 7.88 -8.76 8.55
CA GLY A 71 6.44 -8.97 8.70
C GLY A 71 5.58 -7.71 8.81
N ILE A 72 6.19 -6.51 8.90
CA ILE A 72 5.50 -5.18 8.90
C ILE A 72 4.49 -5.05 10.07
N TRP A 73 4.79 -5.62 11.21
CA TRP A 73 3.93 -5.67 12.41
C TRP A 73 3.41 -4.32 12.92
N PRO A 74 4.15 -3.17 12.80
CA PRO A 74 3.63 -1.85 13.20
C PRO A 74 2.33 -1.47 12.46
N LYS A 75 2.08 -2.05 11.30
CA LYS A 75 0.86 -1.79 10.52
C LYS A 75 -0.42 -2.19 11.27
N LEU A 76 -0.37 -3.17 12.16
CA LEU A 76 -1.52 -3.54 12.98
C LEU A 76 -2.05 -2.38 13.85
N GLY A 77 -1.22 -1.37 14.11
CA GLY A 77 -1.60 -0.18 14.84
C GLY A 77 -2.69 0.66 14.16
N ILE A 78 -2.82 0.57 12.83
CA ILE A 78 -3.88 1.31 12.13
C ILE A 78 -5.29 0.81 12.50
N PHE A 79 -5.39 -0.37 13.10
CA PHE A 79 -6.64 -0.96 13.58
C PHE A 79 -6.97 -0.60 15.02
N ASP A 80 -6.18 0.26 15.68
CA ASP A 80 -6.48 0.69 17.06
C ASP A 80 -7.89 1.23 17.19
N ARG A 81 -8.60 0.88 18.32
CA ARG A 81 -9.99 1.29 18.54
C ARG A 81 -10.18 2.79 18.61
N GLN A 82 -9.20 3.51 19.10
CA GLN A 82 -9.32 4.96 19.33
C GLN A 82 -8.35 5.76 18.46
N ILE A 83 -7.75 5.15 17.46
CA ILE A 83 -6.70 5.69 16.61
C ILE A 83 -6.73 7.25 16.51
N TYR A 84 -6.11 7.91 17.50
CA TYR A 84 -6.05 9.38 17.63
C TYR A 84 -7.41 10.10 17.56
N GLY A 85 -8.51 9.44 17.92
CA GLY A 85 -9.86 10.00 17.82
C GLY A 85 -10.39 10.17 16.40
N LEU A 86 -9.71 9.64 15.40
CA LEU A 86 -10.16 9.65 14.01
C LEU A 86 -11.34 8.68 13.83
N GLN A 87 -12.38 9.14 13.13
CA GLN A 87 -13.59 8.36 12.87
C GLN A 87 -14.02 8.54 11.42
N GLY A 88 -14.28 7.45 10.72
CA GLY A 88 -14.70 7.45 9.33
C GLY A 88 -14.18 6.25 8.56
N ARG A 89 -14.36 6.27 7.24
CA ARG A 89 -13.88 5.23 6.34
C ARG A 89 -12.44 5.51 5.94
N ALA A 90 -11.54 4.56 6.16
CA ALA A 90 -10.15 4.66 5.77
C ALA A 90 -9.85 3.81 4.53
N LEU A 91 -9.08 4.36 3.61
CA LEU A 91 -8.35 3.64 2.56
C LEU A 91 -6.86 3.73 2.91
N PHE A 92 -6.32 2.65 3.45
CA PHE A 92 -4.88 2.57 3.73
C PHE A 92 -4.14 2.13 2.47
N ILE A 93 -3.05 2.81 2.17
CA ILE A 93 -2.24 2.60 0.95
C ILE A 93 -0.77 2.48 1.34
N ASP A 94 -0.14 1.36 1.02
CA ASP A 94 1.31 1.20 1.20
C ASP A 94 2.08 2.18 0.30
N LEU A 95 3.26 2.61 0.74
CA LEU A 95 4.04 3.66 0.07
C LEU A 95 4.58 3.26 -1.32
N ASP A 96 4.65 1.99 -1.62
CA ASP A 96 5.07 1.48 -2.93
C ASP A 96 3.89 1.18 -3.87
N MET A 97 2.72 1.74 -3.58
CA MET A 97 1.57 1.75 -4.47
C MET A 97 1.56 3.01 -5.34
N ILE A 98 1.11 2.87 -6.57
CA ILE A 98 0.98 3.96 -7.56
C ILE A 98 -0.49 4.18 -7.86
N ILE A 99 -1.01 5.38 -7.54
CA ILE A 99 -2.38 5.76 -7.84
C ILE A 99 -2.45 6.22 -9.30
N LEU A 100 -3.23 5.52 -10.09
CA LEU A 100 -3.36 5.80 -11.53
C LEU A 100 -4.59 6.64 -11.85
N ARG A 101 -5.69 6.40 -11.13
CA ARG A 101 -7.01 7.01 -11.41
C ARG A 101 -7.87 7.02 -10.15
N ASP A 102 -9.05 7.56 -10.30
CA ASP A 102 -10.21 7.62 -9.41
C ASP A 102 -10.12 6.68 -8.18
N LEU A 103 -9.94 7.30 -7.01
CA LEU A 103 -9.98 6.63 -5.71
C LEU A 103 -11.35 6.68 -5.05
N ASP A 104 -12.26 7.55 -5.51
CA ASP A 104 -13.61 7.63 -4.93
C ASP A 104 -14.33 6.29 -4.99
N ALA A 105 -14.12 5.52 -6.07
CA ALA A 105 -14.71 4.19 -6.24
C ALA A 105 -14.37 3.21 -5.12
N PHE A 106 -13.20 3.33 -4.47
CA PHE A 106 -12.84 2.48 -3.35
C PHE A 106 -13.65 2.79 -2.08
N PHE A 107 -14.12 4.01 -1.94
CA PHE A 107 -15.01 4.41 -0.84
C PHE A 107 -16.46 4.07 -1.08
N GLU A 108 -16.86 3.78 -2.32
CA GLU A 108 -18.21 3.32 -2.66
C GLU A 108 -18.44 1.82 -2.36
N CYS A 109 -17.35 1.07 -2.16
CA CYS A 109 -17.45 -0.35 -1.81
C CYS A 109 -17.75 -0.53 -0.32
N SER A 110 -18.75 -1.35 -0.03
CA SER A 110 -19.12 -1.73 1.33
C SER A 110 -18.42 -3.04 1.72
N GLY A 111 -17.97 -3.13 2.97
CA GLY A 111 -17.32 -4.30 3.53
C GLY A 111 -16.60 -3.93 4.82
N ARG A 112 -16.53 -4.86 5.78
CA ARG A 112 -15.82 -4.62 7.06
C ARG A 112 -14.31 -4.46 6.84
N TYR A 113 -13.76 -5.27 5.95
CA TYR A 113 -12.38 -5.23 5.51
C TYR A 113 -12.33 -5.62 4.03
N ILE A 114 -11.82 -4.73 3.20
CA ILE A 114 -11.66 -4.99 1.76
C ILE A 114 -10.19 -4.88 1.43
N GLY A 115 -9.60 -5.93 0.85
CA GLY A 115 -8.20 -5.99 0.49
C GLY A 115 -7.95 -6.29 -0.99
N VAL A 116 -6.69 -6.49 -1.33
CA VAL A 116 -6.30 -6.92 -2.68
C VAL A 116 -6.18 -8.44 -2.70
N ASP A 117 -6.77 -9.10 -3.71
CA ASP A 117 -6.44 -10.48 -4.03
C ASP A 117 -5.03 -10.53 -4.64
N GLY A 118 -4.02 -10.73 -3.78
CA GLY A 118 -2.60 -10.75 -4.11
C GLY A 118 -2.04 -12.14 -4.38
N GLY A 119 -2.86 -13.17 -4.32
CA GLY A 119 -2.49 -14.57 -4.50
C GLY A 119 -2.09 -14.93 -5.94
N PRO A 120 -2.05 -16.24 -6.23
CA PRO A 120 -1.71 -16.74 -7.58
C PRO A 120 -2.63 -16.22 -8.68
N SER A 121 -3.88 -15.87 -8.31
CA SER A 121 -4.88 -15.27 -9.20
C SER A 121 -4.60 -13.82 -9.58
N TRP A 122 -3.73 -13.12 -8.85
CA TRP A 122 -3.45 -11.70 -9.12
C TRP A 122 -2.95 -11.45 -10.53
N GLY A 123 -3.70 -10.69 -11.31
CA GLY A 123 -3.42 -10.48 -12.73
C GLY A 123 -3.89 -11.63 -13.65
N ARG A 124 -4.62 -12.61 -13.11
CA ARG A 124 -5.21 -13.74 -13.86
C ARG A 124 -6.70 -13.89 -13.52
N PRO A 125 -7.59 -13.05 -14.09
CA PRO A 125 -9.01 -13.00 -13.71
C PRO A 125 -9.77 -14.33 -13.85
N SER A 126 -9.30 -15.20 -14.74
CA SER A 126 -9.93 -16.50 -15.04
C SER A 126 -9.39 -17.68 -14.21
N SER A 127 -8.57 -17.43 -13.20
CA SER A 127 -8.03 -18.52 -12.37
C SER A 127 -8.99 -18.87 -11.24
N ASP A 128 -9.16 -20.17 -10.99
CA ASP A 128 -9.98 -20.72 -9.89
C ASP A 128 -9.19 -20.83 -8.56
N TRP A 129 -8.04 -20.19 -8.48
CA TRP A 129 -7.26 -20.16 -7.24
C TRP A 129 -8.01 -19.38 -6.16
N PRO A 130 -8.03 -19.88 -4.92
CA PRO A 130 -8.58 -19.10 -3.82
C PRO A 130 -7.84 -17.78 -3.68
N PRO A 131 -8.54 -16.70 -3.32
CA PRO A 131 -7.90 -15.41 -3.09
C PRO A 131 -6.98 -15.50 -1.87
N GLU A 132 -5.89 -14.75 -1.91
CA GLU A 132 -4.98 -14.53 -0.78
C GLU A 132 -4.90 -13.04 -0.49
N LEU A 133 -5.02 -12.67 0.78
CA LEU A 133 -4.95 -11.27 1.16
C LEU A 133 -3.60 -10.66 0.79
N CYS A 134 -3.63 -9.50 0.13
CA CYS A 134 -2.54 -8.54 0.12
C CYS A 134 -3.02 -7.25 0.80
N SER A 135 -2.43 -6.92 1.94
CA SER A 135 -2.82 -5.78 2.77
C SER A 135 -2.28 -4.43 2.27
N ALA A 136 -1.67 -4.38 1.09
CA ALA A 136 -1.04 -3.17 0.57
C ALA A 136 -2.03 -2.03 0.21
N LEU A 137 -3.29 -2.38 -0.06
CA LEU A 137 -4.40 -1.46 -0.26
C LEU A 137 -5.65 -2.02 0.40
N ILE A 138 -6.06 -1.43 1.51
CA ILE A 138 -7.19 -1.93 2.29
C ILE A 138 -8.16 -0.82 2.67
N ALA A 139 -9.46 -1.12 2.69
CA ALA A 139 -10.45 -0.23 3.28
C ALA A 139 -11.12 -0.86 4.49
N PHE A 140 -11.32 -0.04 5.51
CA PHE A 140 -11.98 -0.42 6.77
C PHE A 140 -12.48 0.84 7.48
N ASP A 141 -13.36 0.68 8.47
CA ASP A 141 -13.78 1.79 9.31
C ASP A 141 -12.79 1.96 10.48
N LEU A 142 -12.30 3.19 10.68
CA LEU A 142 -11.39 3.51 11.77
C LEU A 142 -12.02 3.12 13.12
N GLY A 143 -11.26 2.36 13.93
CA GLY A 143 -11.73 1.77 15.18
C GLY A 143 -12.55 0.47 15.03
N GLY A 144 -13.03 0.14 13.83
CA GLY A 144 -13.92 -1.01 13.58
C GLY A 144 -13.26 -2.40 13.68
N LEU A 145 -11.94 -2.43 13.68
CA LEU A 145 -11.13 -3.67 13.72
C LEU A 145 -10.22 -3.74 14.96
N GLY A 146 -10.58 -3.01 16.03
CA GLY A 146 -9.75 -2.92 17.24
C GLY A 146 -9.40 -4.25 17.87
N ASP A 147 -10.23 -5.29 17.70
CA ASP A 147 -9.94 -6.63 18.21
C ASP A 147 -8.63 -7.23 17.67
N LEU A 148 -8.26 -6.90 16.42
CA LEU A 148 -6.99 -7.34 15.84
C LEU A 148 -5.79 -6.76 16.60
N ALA A 149 -5.79 -5.44 16.81
CA ALA A 149 -4.72 -4.75 17.51
C ALA A 149 -4.67 -5.17 19.00
N ASP A 150 -5.82 -5.29 19.65
CA ASP A 150 -5.91 -5.69 21.06
C ASP A 150 -5.40 -7.11 21.28
N HIS A 151 -5.83 -8.07 20.45
CA HIS A 151 -5.33 -9.44 20.52
C HIS A 151 -3.82 -9.51 20.27
N PHE A 152 -3.33 -8.75 19.27
CA PHE A 152 -1.89 -8.72 19.02
C PHE A 152 -1.11 -8.16 20.21
N ARG A 153 -1.55 -7.09 20.87
CA ARG A 153 -0.89 -6.54 22.07
C ARG A 153 -0.72 -7.59 23.17
N VAL A 154 -1.76 -8.39 23.40
CA VAL A 154 -1.76 -9.42 24.45
C VAL A 154 -0.92 -10.64 24.06
N ALA A 155 -1.01 -11.09 22.82
CA ALA A 155 -0.44 -12.35 22.36
C ALA A 155 0.74 -12.18 21.38
N LYS A 156 1.37 -11.01 21.33
CA LYS A 156 2.42 -10.61 20.37
C LYS A 156 3.44 -11.72 20.08
N THR A 157 4.05 -12.25 21.13
CA THR A 157 5.13 -13.25 20.98
C THR A 157 4.67 -14.55 20.33
N SER A 158 3.48 -15.02 20.65
CA SER A 158 2.92 -16.23 20.04
C SER A 158 2.48 -16.00 18.61
N ILE A 159 1.86 -14.84 18.34
CA ILE A 159 1.43 -14.45 16.99
C ILE A 159 2.62 -14.32 16.06
N MET A 160 3.68 -13.60 16.45
CA MET A 160 4.89 -13.43 15.64
C MET A 160 5.69 -14.74 15.43
N LYS A 161 5.50 -15.75 16.28
CA LYS A 161 6.03 -17.10 16.06
C LYS A 161 5.19 -17.91 15.09
N GLN A 162 3.87 -17.76 15.16
CA GLN A 162 2.91 -18.54 14.35
C GLN A 162 2.79 -17.96 12.93
N PHE A 163 2.76 -16.66 12.79
CA PHE A 163 2.56 -15.97 11.52
C PHE A 163 3.84 -15.28 11.07
N ARG A 164 4.08 -15.34 9.78
CA ARG A 164 5.28 -14.76 9.19
C ARG A 164 5.16 -13.25 8.96
N THR A 165 3.92 -12.76 8.79
CA THR A 165 3.61 -11.36 8.47
C THR A 165 2.33 -10.92 9.17
N GLU A 166 2.15 -9.60 9.33
CA GLU A 166 0.90 -9.01 9.80
C GLU A 166 -0.28 -9.39 8.88
N GLN A 167 -0.03 -9.47 7.57
CA GLN A 167 -1.01 -9.86 6.56
C GLN A 167 -1.56 -11.26 6.80
N ALA A 168 -0.67 -12.25 7.01
CA ALA A 168 -1.08 -13.63 7.28
C ALA A 168 -1.86 -13.75 8.61
N TYR A 169 -1.47 -12.96 9.63
CA TYR A 169 -2.21 -12.88 10.88
C TYR A 169 -3.59 -12.25 10.67
N THR A 170 -3.67 -11.13 9.94
CA THR A 170 -4.93 -10.45 9.64
C THR A 170 -5.88 -11.37 8.87
N GLU A 171 -5.38 -12.04 7.84
CA GLU A 171 -6.16 -12.99 7.03
C GLU A 171 -6.74 -14.14 7.85
N ALA A 172 -5.93 -14.71 8.75
CA ALA A 172 -6.36 -15.78 9.63
C ALA A 172 -7.30 -15.37 10.76
N SER A 173 -7.33 -14.07 11.08
CA SER A 173 -8.08 -13.52 12.23
C SER A 173 -9.42 -12.89 11.83
N LEU A 174 -9.67 -12.66 10.54
CA LEU A 174 -10.89 -12.03 10.06
C LEU A 174 -11.83 -13.05 9.44
N ASP A 175 -13.06 -13.08 9.95
CA ASP A 175 -14.15 -13.81 9.30
C ASP A 175 -14.71 -12.95 8.16
N GLY A 176 -14.60 -13.44 6.93
CA GLY A 176 -15.14 -12.77 5.74
C GLY A 176 -14.28 -11.58 5.30
N LEU A 177 -13.38 -11.85 4.36
CA LEU A 177 -12.61 -10.86 3.65
C LEU A 177 -13.28 -10.54 2.32
N ASP A 178 -13.47 -9.26 2.03
CA ASP A 178 -13.85 -8.78 0.71
C ASP A 178 -12.61 -8.40 -0.08
N PHE A 179 -12.71 -8.49 -1.40
CA PHE A 179 -11.60 -8.15 -2.30
C PHE A 179 -12.03 -7.12 -3.34
N TRP A 180 -11.10 -6.23 -3.68
CA TRP A 180 -11.31 -5.29 -4.77
C TRP A 180 -11.53 -6.01 -6.10
N PRO A 181 -12.29 -5.42 -7.06
CA PRO A 181 -12.31 -5.90 -8.43
C PRO A 181 -10.89 -6.11 -8.96
N LYS A 182 -10.62 -7.28 -9.54
CA LYS A 182 -9.25 -7.71 -9.91
C LYS A 182 -8.56 -6.77 -10.87
N GLU A 183 -9.32 -6.09 -11.73
CA GLU A 183 -8.81 -5.11 -12.69
C GLU A 183 -8.47 -3.75 -12.08
N TRP A 184 -8.92 -3.43 -10.86
CA TRP A 184 -8.65 -2.14 -10.22
C TRP A 184 -7.24 -2.06 -9.65
N VAL A 185 -6.76 -3.16 -9.09
CA VAL A 185 -5.43 -3.21 -8.46
C VAL A 185 -4.59 -4.26 -9.15
N ILE A 186 -3.66 -3.81 -9.97
CA ILE A 186 -2.81 -4.70 -10.77
C ILE A 186 -1.38 -4.75 -10.24
N SER A 187 -0.69 -5.85 -10.48
CA SER A 187 0.71 -6.01 -10.09
C SER A 187 1.64 -5.57 -11.21
N PHE A 188 2.63 -4.71 -10.91
CA PHE A 188 3.69 -4.36 -11.85
C PHE A 188 4.36 -5.62 -12.42
N LYS A 189 4.81 -6.51 -11.54
CA LYS A 189 5.56 -7.69 -11.93
C LYS A 189 4.77 -8.66 -12.80
N ARG A 190 3.49 -8.83 -12.51
CA ARG A 190 2.66 -9.84 -13.18
C ARG A 190 1.97 -9.33 -14.42
N CYS A 191 1.70 -8.01 -14.49
CA CYS A 191 0.87 -7.44 -15.54
C CYS A 191 1.64 -6.56 -16.52
N LEU A 192 2.71 -5.87 -16.08
CA LEU A 192 3.36 -4.84 -16.90
C LEU A 192 4.76 -5.19 -17.38
N ARG A 193 5.46 -6.12 -16.71
CA ARG A 193 6.77 -6.58 -17.20
C ARG A 193 6.67 -7.17 -18.60
N GLN A 194 7.69 -6.96 -19.37
CA GLN A 194 7.87 -7.65 -20.64
C GLN A 194 8.26 -9.13 -20.42
N PRO A 195 8.17 -9.99 -21.42
CA PRO A 195 8.76 -11.33 -21.38
C PRO A 195 10.24 -11.30 -21.02
N LEU A 196 10.77 -12.44 -20.59
CA LEU A 196 12.19 -12.58 -20.21
C LEU A 196 13.13 -11.97 -21.23
N LEU A 197 14.10 -11.20 -20.76
CA LEU A 197 15.11 -10.47 -21.53
C LEU A 197 14.58 -9.33 -22.41
N VAL A 198 13.29 -9.25 -22.68
CA VAL A 198 12.71 -8.15 -23.47
C VAL A 198 12.74 -6.83 -22.69
N ASP A 199 12.67 -6.88 -21.37
CA ASP A 199 12.86 -5.70 -20.50
C ASP A 199 14.22 -4.99 -20.70
N LEU A 200 15.21 -5.66 -21.30
CA LEU A 200 16.50 -5.03 -21.67
C LEU A 200 16.37 -4.03 -22.82
N PHE A 201 15.36 -4.19 -23.67
CA PHE A 201 15.22 -3.44 -24.92
C PHE A 201 13.94 -2.62 -24.99
N GLN A 202 12.96 -2.94 -24.15
CA GLN A 202 11.65 -2.30 -24.15
C GLN A 202 11.23 -1.92 -22.74
N GLU A 203 10.63 -0.76 -22.60
CA GLU A 203 9.99 -0.36 -21.33
C GLU A 203 8.86 -1.32 -20.97
N PRO A 204 8.56 -1.48 -19.65
CA PRO A 204 7.36 -2.15 -19.19
C PRO A 204 6.11 -1.55 -19.83
N LYS A 205 5.09 -2.37 -20.01
CA LYS A 205 3.81 -1.95 -20.55
C LYS A 205 3.21 -0.83 -19.71
N ARG A 206 2.45 0.06 -20.36
CA ARG A 206 1.66 1.06 -19.62
C ARG A 206 0.47 0.37 -18.94
N PRO A 207 0.07 0.83 -17.74
CA PRO A 207 -1.12 0.32 -17.08
C PRO A 207 -2.37 0.47 -17.97
N PRO A 208 -3.26 -0.55 -18.01
CA PRO A 208 -4.51 -0.48 -18.75
C PRO A 208 -5.45 0.57 -18.16
N SER A 209 -6.43 1.02 -18.96
CA SER A 209 -7.38 2.06 -18.54
C SER A 209 -8.32 1.62 -17.40
N SER A 210 -8.53 0.33 -17.21
CA SER A 210 -9.31 -0.22 -16.09
C SER A 210 -8.58 -0.17 -14.75
N ALA A 211 -7.23 -0.15 -14.76
CA ALA A 211 -6.46 -0.13 -13.53
C ALA A 211 -6.54 1.23 -12.83
N LYS A 212 -6.89 1.21 -11.55
CA LYS A 212 -6.94 2.38 -10.67
C LYS A 212 -5.67 2.53 -9.83
N VAL A 213 -5.07 1.41 -9.41
CA VAL A 213 -3.86 1.36 -8.59
C VAL A 213 -2.91 0.30 -9.13
N LEU A 214 -1.62 0.62 -9.12
CA LEU A 214 -0.55 -0.29 -9.51
C LEU A 214 0.29 -0.65 -8.28
N ALA A 215 0.39 -1.93 -7.99
CA ALA A 215 1.13 -2.45 -6.85
C ALA A 215 2.54 -2.87 -7.22
N PHE A 216 3.50 -2.41 -6.41
CA PHE A 216 4.86 -2.90 -6.40
C PHE A 216 5.08 -3.76 -5.16
N HIS A 217 5.58 -4.96 -5.32
CA HIS A 217 5.88 -5.86 -4.22
C HIS A 217 7.33 -6.32 -4.27
N GLY A 218 8.11 -5.88 -3.30
CA GLY A 218 9.54 -6.15 -3.21
C GLY A 218 10.37 -5.31 -4.20
N THR A 219 11.24 -5.94 -4.99
CA THR A 219 12.05 -5.29 -6.04
C THR A 219 11.44 -5.59 -7.41
N PRO A 220 11.37 -4.63 -8.36
CA PRO A 220 11.74 -3.23 -8.20
C PRO A 220 10.71 -2.46 -7.36
N ARG A 221 11.11 -1.32 -6.79
CA ARG A 221 10.24 -0.30 -6.24
C ARG A 221 10.00 0.80 -7.27
N PRO A 222 8.96 1.64 -7.11
CA PRO A 222 8.70 2.76 -8.03
C PRO A 222 9.94 3.62 -8.32
N ILE A 223 10.74 3.94 -7.29
CA ILE A 223 11.93 4.78 -7.42
C ILE A 223 13.05 4.12 -8.26
N ASP A 224 13.12 2.80 -8.26
CA ASP A 224 14.13 2.08 -9.05
C ASP A 224 13.88 2.28 -10.55
N LEU A 225 12.62 2.53 -10.96
CA LEU A 225 12.23 2.72 -12.37
C LEU A 225 12.44 4.16 -12.87
N ILE A 226 12.71 5.13 -12.01
CA ILE A 226 12.89 6.52 -12.44
C ILE A 226 14.35 6.91 -12.72
N GLY A 227 15.25 5.94 -12.71
CA GLY A 227 16.61 6.09 -13.24
C GLY A 227 17.61 6.78 -12.35
N LYS A 228 17.46 6.67 -11.03
CA LYS A 228 18.48 7.17 -10.10
C LYS A 228 19.38 6.02 -9.59
N GLY A 229 20.54 5.88 -10.18
CA GLY A 229 21.68 5.24 -9.54
C GLY A 229 21.92 3.76 -9.77
N LYS A 230 21.11 3.06 -10.56
CA LYS A 230 21.35 1.64 -10.90
C LYS A 230 21.33 1.40 -12.39
N LEU A 231 22.25 0.53 -12.86
CA LEU A 231 22.27 0.09 -14.25
C LEU A 231 20.97 -0.66 -14.60
N PHE A 232 20.55 -1.54 -13.69
CA PHE A 232 19.31 -2.31 -13.84
C PHE A 232 18.35 -2.00 -12.69
N TRP A 233 17.05 -1.83 -13.00
CA TRP A 233 16.04 -1.58 -11.97
C TRP A 233 15.53 -2.87 -11.31
N ASP A 234 15.82 -4.05 -11.88
CA ASP A 234 15.47 -5.35 -11.29
C ASP A 234 16.63 -6.35 -11.40
N ARG A 235 16.42 -7.56 -10.90
CA ARG A 235 17.39 -8.65 -10.88
C ARG A 235 17.09 -9.65 -11.99
N PHE A 236 18.14 -10.41 -12.40
CA PHE A 236 17.97 -11.55 -13.30
C PHE A 236 16.75 -12.41 -12.86
N PRO A 237 15.91 -12.87 -13.76
CA PRO A 237 15.99 -12.75 -15.22
C PRO A 237 15.33 -11.50 -15.85
N HIS A 238 14.80 -10.59 -15.05
CA HIS A 238 14.12 -9.36 -15.48
C HIS A 238 15.04 -8.13 -15.31
N LEU A 239 16.08 -8.09 -16.14
CA LEU A 239 17.09 -7.03 -16.10
C LEU A 239 16.64 -5.78 -16.87
N GLY A 240 15.56 -5.12 -16.47
CA GLY A 240 15.21 -3.87 -17.12
C GLY A 240 16.18 -2.74 -16.76
N HIS A 241 16.51 -1.86 -17.70
CA HIS A 241 17.44 -0.77 -17.49
C HIS A 241 16.88 0.60 -17.90
N GLY A 242 17.56 1.66 -17.46
CA GLY A 242 17.20 3.04 -17.74
C GLY A 242 15.91 3.48 -17.00
N PRO A 243 15.55 4.76 -17.13
CA PRO A 243 14.29 5.25 -16.59
C PRO A 243 13.12 4.74 -17.44
N VAL A 244 12.09 4.25 -16.78
CA VAL A 244 10.78 4.00 -17.38
C VAL A 244 10.05 5.33 -17.53
N SER A 245 9.82 5.77 -18.77
CA SER A 245 9.37 7.12 -19.09
C SER A 245 8.06 7.48 -18.38
N TRP A 246 7.05 6.62 -18.48
CA TRP A 246 5.75 6.88 -17.86
C TRP A 246 5.79 6.88 -16.32
N MET A 247 6.71 6.14 -15.69
CA MET A 247 6.90 6.16 -14.23
C MET A 247 7.61 7.44 -13.79
N LYS A 248 8.60 7.90 -14.56
CA LYS A 248 9.27 9.18 -14.31
C LYS A 248 8.30 10.34 -14.40
N ASP A 249 7.45 10.34 -15.43
CA ASP A 249 6.41 11.35 -15.62
C ASP A 249 5.42 11.33 -14.46
N TYR A 250 4.95 10.14 -14.05
CA TYR A 250 4.08 9.97 -12.89
C TYR A 250 4.71 10.55 -11.62
N TRP A 251 5.95 10.16 -11.33
CA TRP A 251 6.65 10.59 -10.13
C TRP A 251 6.79 12.11 -10.07
N ASN A 252 7.29 12.70 -11.15
CA ASN A 252 7.53 14.15 -11.23
C ASN A 252 6.23 14.96 -11.18
N SER A 253 5.17 14.47 -11.80
CA SER A 253 3.88 15.17 -11.81
C SER A 253 3.13 15.10 -10.47
N ASN A 254 3.47 14.16 -9.60
CA ASN A 254 2.80 13.99 -8.31
C ASN A 254 3.67 14.36 -7.11
N LEU A 255 4.97 14.59 -7.30
CA LEU A 255 5.83 15.06 -6.23
C LEU A 255 5.46 16.49 -5.84
N VAL A 256 5.03 16.67 -4.61
CA VAL A 256 4.74 17.96 -3.98
C VAL A 256 5.70 18.19 -2.81
N PHE A 257 5.94 19.48 -2.46
CA PHE A 257 6.88 19.90 -1.42
C PHE A 257 6.22 20.76 -0.36
#